data_9fff63455b851db1315b64976cb82f32
#
_entry.id   9fff63455b851db1315b64976cb82f32
#
_cell.length_a   1.000
_cell.length_b   1.000
_cell.length_c   1.000
_cell.angle_alpha   90.00
_cell.angle_beta   90.00
_cell.angle_gamma   90.00
#
_symmetry.space_group_name_H-M   'P 1'
#
loop_
_entity.id
_entity.type
_entity.pdbx_description
1 polymer ?
#
loop_
_entity_poly.entity_id
_entity_poly.type
_entity_poly.pdbx_seq_one_letter_code
_entity_poly.pdbx_strand_id
1 'polypeptide(L)'
;RTILPHIYALEEFGTHIEAHKGNYHISVRRQLPKRPVILYESGDTTTENALLAAARIEGETVIKMASANYAIQDLCFFLQKLGVRIEGIGTTTLRVRGVKNIRKNVTYTPSEDPVEAMTFIAAAVTTNSSIIIKRAPIEFLELELLKLEKMGLKFTVSDIYKADNGYTDLVDIKIYKHNGNLVAPEDKIYGRPYPGLNIDHVPYFVPIVASAKGRSLIHDWVYEDRALMYTEIKKLGVDLELADTHRVFINGPTSWRSADMVAPSGLRPAVILLIGMLAAPGVSMLRNVYTINRGYEELAARLNDLGANISVAYDI
;
A
#
# COMPACT_ATOMS: atom_id res chain seq x y z
N ARG A 1 2.40 -17.61 -1.97
CA ARG A 1 1.50 -17.25 -3.11
C ARG A 1 1.95 -17.98 -4.37
N THR A 2 1.01 -18.31 -5.23
CA THR A 2 1.31 -18.86 -6.56
C THR A 2 1.99 -17.79 -7.42
N ILE A 3 2.92 -18.22 -8.30
CA ILE A 3 3.53 -17.35 -9.33
C ILE A 3 2.89 -17.52 -10.70
N LEU A 4 1.81 -18.29 -10.80
CA LEU A 4 1.14 -18.59 -12.07
C LEU A 4 0.73 -17.35 -12.88
N PRO A 5 0.16 -16.28 -12.28
CA PRO A 5 -0.17 -15.07 -13.03
C PRO A 5 1.05 -14.44 -13.72
N HIS A 6 2.23 -14.48 -13.08
CA HIS A 6 3.48 -14.00 -13.67
C HIS A 6 3.95 -14.89 -14.82
N ILE A 7 3.86 -16.20 -14.65
CA ILE A 7 4.20 -17.17 -15.70
C ILE A 7 3.35 -16.91 -16.94
N TYR A 8 2.03 -16.88 -16.79
CA TYR A 8 1.10 -16.64 -17.90
C TYR A 8 1.37 -15.32 -18.64
N ALA A 9 1.69 -14.25 -17.89
CA ALA A 9 2.03 -12.97 -18.50
C ALA A 9 3.33 -13.07 -19.31
N LEU A 10 4.36 -13.74 -18.80
CA LEU A 10 5.68 -13.83 -19.43
C LEU A 10 5.72 -14.81 -20.61
N GLU A 11 4.89 -15.86 -20.61
CA GLU A 11 4.77 -16.83 -21.71
C GLU A 11 4.37 -16.14 -23.03
N GLU A 12 3.52 -15.13 -22.99
CA GLU A 12 3.12 -14.37 -24.19
C GLU A 12 4.32 -13.64 -24.84
N PHE A 13 5.40 -13.38 -24.07
CA PHE A 13 6.64 -12.78 -24.54
C PHE A 13 7.73 -13.82 -24.91
N GLY A 14 7.36 -15.12 -24.92
CA GLY A 14 8.26 -16.22 -25.29
C GLY A 14 9.16 -16.70 -24.16
N THR A 15 8.77 -16.47 -22.92
CA THR A 15 9.38 -17.10 -21.75
C THR A 15 8.76 -18.46 -21.52
N HIS A 16 9.60 -19.48 -21.27
CA HIS A 16 9.17 -20.80 -20.87
C HIS A 16 9.72 -21.11 -19.48
N ILE A 17 8.84 -21.49 -18.56
CA ILE A 17 9.15 -21.69 -17.14
C ILE A 17 8.69 -23.07 -16.71
N GLU A 18 9.63 -23.91 -16.29
CA GLU A 18 9.37 -25.24 -15.76
C GLU A 18 9.81 -25.34 -14.30
N ALA A 19 8.96 -25.89 -13.45
CA ALA A 19 9.31 -26.22 -12.07
C ALA A 19 9.93 -27.60 -12.00
N HIS A 20 11.15 -27.73 -11.50
CA HIS A 20 11.83 -29.00 -11.33
C HIS A 20 12.58 -29.05 -9.99
N LYS A 21 12.27 -30.05 -9.14
CA LYS A 21 12.95 -30.32 -7.86
C LYS A 21 13.18 -29.08 -6.98
N GLY A 22 12.15 -28.24 -6.83
CA GLY A 22 12.25 -27.03 -6.01
C GLY A 22 12.93 -25.81 -6.66
N ASN A 23 13.32 -25.92 -7.94
CA ASN A 23 13.88 -24.84 -8.74
C ASN A 23 12.98 -24.51 -9.93
N TYR A 24 13.12 -23.31 -10.48
CA TYR A 24 12.53 -22.92 -11.75
C TYR A 24 13.62 -22.89 -12.84
N HIS A 25 13.37 -23.63 -13.92
CA HIS A 25 14.15 -23.56 -15.14
C HIS A 25 13.48 -22.58 -16.09
N ILE A 26 14.17 -21.49 -16.41
CA ILE A 26 13.61 -20.41 -17.22
C ILE A 26 14.41 -20.31 -18.51
N SER A 27 13.74 -20.40 -19.65
CA SER A 27 14.31 -20.11 -20.96
C SER A 27 13.48 -19.02 -21.64
N VAL A 28 14.15 -18.18 -22.44
CA VAL A 28 13.52 -17.03 -23.08
C VAL A 28 13.88 -16.98 -24.55
N ARG A 29 12.87 -17.08 -25.41
CA ARG A 29 12.95 -16.74 -26.82
C ARG A 29 12.06 -15.55 -27.07
N ARG A 30 12.61 -14.34 -26.93
CA ARG A 30 11.84 -13.09 -27.04
C ARG A 30 11.04 -13.05 -28.32
N GLN A 31 9.75 -12.77 -28.18
CA GLN A 31 8.82 -12.62 -29.27
C GLN A 31 7.82 -11.50 -29.01
N LEU A 32 7.41 -10.80 -30.05
CA LEU A 32 6.30 -9.86 -29.95
C LEU A 32 5.00 -10.68 -29.81
N PRO A 33 4.17 -10.38 -28.79
CA PRO A 33 2.88 -11.03 -28.65
C PRO A 33 2.02 -10.86 -29.90
N LYS A 34 1.42 -11.95 -30.39
CA LYS A 34 0.54 -11.94 -31.59
C LYS A 34 -0.85 -11.38 -31.33
N ARG A 35 -1.22 -11.26 -30.06
CA ARG A 35 -2.51 -10.78 -29.55
C ARG A 35 -2.29 -9.90 -28.33
N PRO A 36 -3.29 -9.12 -27.88
CA PRO A 36 -3.19 -8.44 -26.59
C PRO A 36 -2.86 -9.40 -25.45
N VAL A 37 -1.91 -9.03 -24.61
CA VAL A 37 -1.58 -9.75 -23.38
C VAL A 37 -2.65 -9.43 -22.36
N ILE A 38 -3.45 -10.42 -21.99
CA ILE A 38 -4.51 -10.28 -20.98
C ILE A 38 -3.93 -10.85 -19.67
N LEU A 39 -3.74 -9.99 -18.68
CA LEU A 39 -3.23 -10.43 -17.38
C LEU A 39 -4.30 -11.27 -16.66
N TYR A 40 -3.85 -12.35 -16.03
CA TYR A 40 -4.75 -13.26 -15.31
C TYR A 40 -5.39 -12.59 -14.07
N GLU A 41 -4.69 -11.61 -13.51
CA GLU A 41 -5.16 -10.74 -12.43
C GLU A 41 -4.64 -9.32 -12.62
N SER A 42 -5.36 -8.33 -12.09
CA SER A 42 -4.92 -6.92 -12.07
C SER A 42 -3.95 -6.68 -10.90
N GLY A 43 -2.85 -7.47 -10.88
CA GLY A 43 -1.81 -7.37 -9.85
C GLY A 43 -0.70 -6.41 -10.25
N ASP A 44 -0.16 -5.66 -9.28
CA ASP A 44 0.94 -4.72 -9.53
C ASP A 44 2.15 -5.44 -10.11
N THR A 45 2.69 -6.42 -9.39
CA THR A 45 3.92 -7.13 -9.80
C THR A 45 3.75 -7.96 -11.09
N THR A 46 2.54 -8.45 -11.39
CA THR A 46 2.24 -9.10 -12.67
C THR A 46 2.29 -8.08 -13.81
N THR A 47 1.74 -6.88 -13.58
CA THR A 47 1.78 -5.79 -14.56
C THR A 47 3.22 -5.29 -14.78
N GLU A 48 4.01 -5.15 -13.72
CA GLU A 48 5.43 -4.77 -13.80
C GLU A 48 6.22 -5.75 -14.68
N ASN A 49 6.05 -7.06 -14.47
CA ASN A 49 6.72 -8.08 -15.28
C ASN A 49 6.34 -7.99 -16.76
N ALA A 50 5.06 -7.78 -17.07
CA ALA A 50 4.60 -7.62 -18.44
C ALA A 50 5.16 -6.33 -19.10
N LEU A 51 5.19 -5.21 -18.35
CA LEU A 51 5.78 -3.95 -18.81
C LEU A 51 7.28 -4.08 -19.09
N LEU A 52 8.04 -4.67 -18.17
CA LEU A 52 9.49 -4.89 -18.33
C LEU A 52 9.81 -5.80 -19.52
N ALA A 53 8.99 -6.85 -19.75
CA ALA A 53 9.11 -7.71 -20.91
C ALA A 53 8.82 -6.93 -22.21
N ALA A 54 7.70 -6.21 -22.27
CA ALA A 54 7.29 -5.42 -23.43
C ALA A 54 8.28 -4.30 -23.75
N ALA A 55 8.89 -3.66 -22.75
CA ALA A 55 9.83 -2.56 -22.91
C ALA A 55 11.06 -2.93 -23.78
N ARG A 56 11.43 -4.22 -23.84
CA ARG A 56 12.61 -4.74 -24.55
C ARG A 56 12.27 -5.49 -25.83
N ILE A 57 11.04 -5.39 -26.32
CA ILE A 57 10.59 -6.02 -27.57
C ILE A 57 10.16 -4.94 -28.55
N GLU A 58 10.82 -4.87 -29.70
CA GLU A 58 10.52 -3.91 -30.76
C GLU A 58 9.14 -4.21 -31.34
N GLY A 59 8.30 -3.18 -31.44
CA GLY A 59 6.92 -3.29 -31.87
C GLY A 59 5.94 -2.80 -30.79
N GLU A 60 4.65 -2.93 -31.05
CA GLU A 60 3.60 -2.52 -30.11
C GLU A 60 3.01 -3.74 -29.41
N THR A 61 3.01 -3.70 -28.09
CA THR A 61 2.32 -4.65 -27.22
C THR A 61 1.13 -3.94 -26.55
N VAL A 62 -0.04 -4.55 -26.57
CA VAL A 62 -1.21 -4.11 -25.81
C VAL A 62 -1.35 -5.01 -24.58
N ILE A 63 -1.28 -4.44 -23.39
CA ILE A 63 -1.48 -5.14 -22.11
C ILE A 63 -2.86 -4.73 -21.60
N LYS A 64 -3.72 -5.70 -21.29
CA LYS A 64 -5.06 -5.51 -20.71
C LYS A 64 -5.16 -6.08 -19.32
N MET A 65 -6.09 -5.60 -18.52
CA MET A 65 -6.25 -5.92 -17.10
C MET A 65 -5.01 -5.51 -16.28
N ALA A 66 -4.25 -4.52 -16.78
CA ALA A 66 -3.13 -3.94 -16.07
C ALA A 66 -3.58 -3.28 -14.77
N SER A 67 -2.78 -3.36 -13.72
CA SER A 67 -2.95 -2.47 -12.58
C SER A 67 -2.65 -1.04 -12.98
N ALA A 68 -3.44 -0.10 -12.47
CA ALA A 68 -3.24 1.34 -12.68
C ALA A 68 -2.72 2.05 -11.42
N ASN A 69 -2.23 1.30 -10.43
CA ASN A 69 -1.75 1.79 -9.14
C ASN A 69 -0.50 2.66 -9.29
N TYR A 70 -0.15 3.42 -8.25
CA TYR A 70 0.97 4.37 -8.24
C TYR A 70 2.30 3.75 -8.68
N ALA A 71 2.62 2.54 -8.21
CA ALA A 71 3.87 1.85 -8.56
C ALA A 71 3.98 1.57 -10.07
N ILE A 72 2.85 1.21 -10.71
CA ILE A 72 2.79 0.95 -12.15
C ILE A 72 2.94 2.23 -12.96
N GLN A 73 2.28 3.30 -12.52
CA GLN A 73 2.42 4.61 -13.18
C GLN A 73 3.86 5.10 -13.09
N ASP A 74 4.49 5.00 -11.91
CA ASP A 74 5.87 5.39 -11.69
C ASP A 74 6.85 4.58 -12.55
N LEU A 75 6.68 3.26 -12.64
CA LEU A 75 7.44 2.41 -13.56
C LEU A 75 7.28 2.83 -15.02
N CYS A 76 6.06 3.16 -15.44
CA CYS A 76 5.80 3.65 -16.80
C CYS A 76 6.56 4.95 -17.09
N PHE A 77 6.57 5.91 -16.16
CA PHE A 77 7.31 7.17 -16.31
C PHE A 77 8.82 6.94 -16.38
N PHE A 78 9.35 6.04 -15.54
CA PHE A 78 10.75 5.64 -15.61
C PHE A 78 11.08 5.02 -16.98
N LEU A 79 10.29 4.07 -17.48
CA LEU A 79 10.48 3.44 -18.78
C LEU A 79 10.40 4.46 -19.94
N GLN A 80 9.52 5.46 -19.84
CA GLN A 80 9.45 6.54 -20.84
C GLN A 80 10.76 7.36 -20.86
N LYS A 81 11.38 7.65 -19.72
CA LYS A 81 12.71 8.29 -19.68
C LYS A 81 13.77 7.44 -20.36
N LEU A 82 13.68 6.12 -20.28
CA LEU A 82 14.56 5.17 -20.97
C LEU A 82 14.28 5.09 -22.49
N GLY A 83 13.20 5.72 -22.98
CA GLY A 83 12.88 5.81 -24.41
C GLY A 83 11.79 4.84 -24.88
N VAL A 84 11.15 4.11 -23.97
CA VAL A 84 9.97 3.29 -24.26
C VAL A 84 8.77 4.24 -24.40
N ARG A 85 7.92 4.04 -25.42
CA ARG A 85 6.68 4.80 -25.55
C ARG A 85 5.55 4.02 -24.92
N ILE A 86 4.86 4.63 -23.94
CA ILE A 86 3.75 4.00 -23.22
C ILE A 86 2.56 4.95 -23.26
N GLU A 87 1.40 4.44 -23.67
CA GLU A 87 0.12 5.13 -23.69
C GLU A 87 -0.87 4.40 -22.77
N GLY A 88 -1.82 5.13 -22.18
CA GLY A 88 -2.83 4.58 -21.26
C GLY A 88 -2.35 4.45 -19.81
N ILE A 89 -1.31 5.19 -19.41
CA ILE A 89 -0.83 5.22 -18.01
C ILE A 89 -1.99 5.67 -17.11
N GLY A 90 -2.16 5.01 -15.96
CA GLY A 90 -3.29 5.24 -15.05
C GLY A 90 -4.59 4.54 -15.46
N THR A 91 -4.57 3.71 -16.52
CA THR A 91 -5.71 2.90 -16.96
C THR A 91 -5.41 1.40 -16.95
N THR A 92 -6.44 0.59 -17.13
CA THR A 92 -6.30 -0.89 -17.17
C THR A 92 -5.84 -1.43 -18.52
N THR A 93 -5.54 -0.54 -19.48
CA THR A 93 -5.03 -0.93 -20.81
C THR A 93 -3.83 -0.08 -21.17
N LEU A 94 -2.67 -0.72 -21.26
CA LEU A 94 -1.42 -0.08 -21.61
C LEU A 94 -1.03 -0.47 -23.05
N ARG A 95 -0.58 0.52 -23.85
CA ARG A 95 0.04 0.31 -25.16
C ARG A 95 1.52 0.64 -25.05
N VAL A 96 2.35 -0.37 -25.21
CA VAL A 96 3.79 -0.26 -25.02
C VAL A 96 4.49 -0.46 -26.36
N ARG A 97 5.24 0.54 -26.81
CA ARG A 97 6.16 0.41 -27.94
C ARG A 97 7.57 0.27 -27.39
N GLY A 98 8.00 -0.98 -27.30
CA GLY A 98 9.31 -1.32 -26.76
C GLY A 98 10.45 -0.97 -27.71
N VAL A 99 11.65 -1.01 -27.17
CA VAL A 99 12.89 -0.70 -27.90
C VAL A 99 13.87 -1.89 -27.83
N LYS A 100 14.55 -2.15 -28.92
CA LYS A 100 15.51 -3.26 -29.02
C LYS A 100 16.64 -3.14 -27.99
N ASN A 101 17.16 -1.93 -27.80
CA ASN A 101 18.27 -1.64 -26.89
C ASN A 101 17.97 -0.38 -26.08
N ILE A 102 18.06 -0.48 -24.76
CA ILE A 102 18.04 0.66 -23.86
C ILE A 102 19.51 1.04 -23.58
N ARG A 103 19.93 2.21 -24.07
CA ARG A 103 21.31 2.72 -23.94
C ARG A 103 21.31 4.17 -23.44
N LYS A 104 20.40 4.51 -22.56
CA LYS A 104 20.30 5.85 -21.96
C LYS A 104 20.77 5.82 -20.52
N ASN A 105 21.60 6.77 -20.15
CA ASN A 105 21.88 7.10 -18.75
C ASN A 105 20.82 8.09 -18.31
N VAL A 106 20.03 7.74 -17.30
CA VAL A 106 18.97 8.57 -16.77
C VAL A 106 19.08 8.68 -15.26
N THR A 107 18.75 9.84 -14.73
CA THR A 107 18.47 10.03 -13.30
C THR A 107 16.96 10.11 -13.15
N TYR A 108 16.44 9.34 -12.22
CA TYR A 108 15.01 9.28 -11.92
C TYR A 108 14.80 9.25 -10.41
N THR A 109 13.91 10.08 -9.93
CA THR A 109 13.44 10.04 -8.54
C THR A 109 12.11 9.33 -8.53
N PRO A 110 11.96 8.18 -7.84
CA PRO A 110 10.66 7.52 -7.70
C PRO A 110 9.63 8.44 -7.05
N SER A 111 8.36 8.16 -7.31
CA SER A 111 7.24 8.84 -6.65
C SER A 111 7.22 8.58 -5.15
N GLU A 112 6.65 9.50 -4.41
CA GLU A 112 6.33 9.36 -2.99
C GLU A 112 5.36 8.20 -2.77
N ASP A 113 5.49 7.53 -1.60
CA ASP A 113 4.68 6.37 -1.25
C ASP A 113 3.37 6.77 -0.56
N PRO A 114 2.18 6.56 -1.20
CA PRO A 114 0.90 6.85 -0.57
C PRO A 114 0.62 5.97 0.66
N VAL A 115 1.21 4.77 0.72
CA VAL A 115 1.03 3.86 1.86
C VAL A 115 1.75 4.39 3.08
N GLU A 116 2.93 5.00 2.89
CA GLU A 116 3.63 5.68 3.97
C GLU A 116 2.86 6.90 4.45
N ALA A 117 2.33 7.72 3.54
CA ALA A 117 1.48 8.86 3.90
C ALA A 117 0.27 8.40 4.73
N MET A 118 -0.41 7.32 4.32
CA MET A 118 -1.54 6.75 5.06
C MET A 118 -1.13 6.21 6.44
N THR A 119 0.09 5.70 6.60
CA THR A 119 0.61 5.27 7.91
C THR A 119 0.65 6.42 8.91
N PHE A 120 1.19 7.57 8.50
CA PHE A 120 1.25 8.76 9.36
C PHE A 120 -0.13 9.39 9.60
N ILE A 121 -1.03 9.35 8.61
CA ILE A 121 -2.43 9.75 8.79
C ILE A 121 -3.07 8.87 9.88
N ALA A 122 -2.92 7.55 9.78
CA ALA A 122 -3.49 6.62 10.75
C ALA A 122 -2.90 6.83 12.15
N ALA A 123 -1.60 7.04 12.26
CA ALA A 123 -0.95 7.34 13.54
C ALA A 123 -1.51 8.63 14.17
N ALA A 124 -1.62 9.72 13.39
CA ALA A 124 -2.15 10.98 13.87
C ALA A 124 -3.61 10.88 14.31
N VAL A 125 -4.44 10.20 13.52
CA VAL A 125 -5.86 10.01 13.84
C VAL A 125 -6.02 9.16 15.08
N THR A 126 -5.34 8.03 15.17
CA THR A 126 -5.46 7.10 16.31
C THR A 126 -4.97 7.73 17.61
N THR A 127 -3.91 8.54 17.57
CA THR A 127 -3.37 9.27 18.73
C THR A 127 -4.06 10.60 19.01
N ASN A 128 -5.06 10.97 18.22
CA ASN A 128 -5.73 12.28 18.27
C ASN A 128 -4.73 13.45 18.22
N SER A 129 -3.75 13.36 17.32
CA SER A 129 -2.68 14.33 17.13
C SER A 129 -2.92 15.20 15.90
N SER A 130 -2.21 16.33 15.82
CA SER A 130 -2.18 17.17 14.61
C SER A 130 -0.81 17.10 13.99
N ILE A 131 -0.73 16.75 12.70
CA ILE A 131 0.52 16.69 11.95
C ILE A 131 0.34 17.28 10.55
N ILE A 132 1.46 17.57 9.89
CA ILE A 132 1.50 17.90 8.46
C ILE A 132 2.26 16.80 7.74
N ILE A 133 1.59 16.14 6.80
CA ILE A 133 2.20 15.18 5.88
C ILE A 133 2.57 15.94 4.63
N LYS A 134 3.86 16.15 4.42
CA LYS A 134 4.39 16.85 3.24
C LYS A 134 4.54 15.88 2.08
N ARG A 135 4.43 16.43 0.85
CA ARG A 135 4.68 15.67 -0.39
C ARG A 135 3.79 14.43 -0.53
N ALA A 136 2.53 14.51 -0.10
CA ALA A 136 1.58 13.40 -0.23
C ALA A 136 1.09 13.26 -1.69
N PRO A 137 1.18 12.07 -2.32
CA PRO A 137 0.71 11.84 -3.69
C PRO A 137 -0.83 11.76 -3.71
N ILE A 138 -1.45 12.92 -3.92
CA ILE A 138 -2.88 13.16 -3.66
C ILE A 138 -3.80 12.24 -4.45
N GLU A 139 -3.50 11.98 -5.72
CA GLU A 139 -4.32 11.13 -6.59
C GLU A 139 -4.58 9.74 -5.97
N PHE A 140 -3.65 9.23 -5.18
CA PHE A 140 -3.72 7.92 -4.54
C PHE A 140 -4.22 7.95 -3.09
N LEU A 141 -4.70 9.11 -2.62
CA LEU A 141 -5.21 9.33 -1.27
C LEU A 141 -6.61 9.97 -1.23
N GLU A 142 -7.14 10.41 -2.37
CA GLU A 142 -8.42 11.14 -2.44
C GLU A 142 -9.59 10.34 -1.83
N LEU A 143 -9.68 9.03 -2.14
CA LEU A 143 -10.74 8.19 -1.62
C LEU A 143 -10.60 7.93 -0.11
N GLU A 144 -9.37 7.76 0.37
CA GLU A 144 -9.04 7.61 1.79
C GLU A 144 -9.43 8.87 2.56
N LEU A 145 -9.03 10.03 2.05
CA LEU A 145 -9.36 11.32 2.64
C LEU A 145 -10.87 11.57 2.65
N LEU A 146 -11.58 11.26 1.55
CA LEU A 146 -13.04 11.35 1.50
C LEU A 146 -13.69 10.47 2.56
N LYS A 147 -13.22 9.22 2.75
CA LYS A 147 -13.76 8.33 3.79
C LYS A 147 -13.52 8.90 5.18
N LEU A 148 -12.33 9.42 5.44
CA LEU A 148 -11.98 10.04 6.72
C LEU A 148 -12.79 11.32 6.98
N GLU A 149 -13.05 12.12 5.95
CA GLU A 149 -13.92 13.30 6.04
C GLU A 149 -15.36 12.90 6.41
N LYS A 150 -15.90 11.84 5.77
CA LYS A 150 -17.22 11.29 6.09
C LYS A 150 -17.31 10.73 7.52
N MET A 151 -16.17 10.26 8.06
CA MET A 151 -16.06 9.89 9.47
C MET A 151 -15.93 11.09 10.43
N GLY A 152 -15.86 12.32 9.91
CA GLY A 152 -15.76 13.54 10.70
C GLY A 152 -14.36 14.05 10.96
N LEU A 153 -13.33 13.49 10.29
CA LEU A 153 -11.98 14.01 10.36
C LEU A 153 -11.89 15.37 9.65
N LYS A 154 -11.26 16.33 10.29
CA LYS A 154 -10.94 17.63 9.69
C LYS A 154 -9.49 17.63 9.22
N PHE A 155 -9.28 18.05 7.98
CA PHE A 155 -7.96 18.25 7.40
C PHE A 155 -8.00 19.40 6.39
N THR A 156 -6.84 19.89 6.00
CA THR A 156 -6.66 20.84 4.89
C THR A 156 -5.57 20.33 3.96
N VAL A 157 -5.71 20.67 2.69
CA VAL A 157 -4.80 20.27 1.62
C VAL A 157 -4.23 21.55 0.99
N SER A 158 -2.93 21.59 0.72
CA SER A 158 -2.28 22.72 0.03
C SER A 158 -2.65 22.75 -1.45
N ASP A 159 -2.18 23.78 -2.16
CA ASP A 159 -2.14 23.78 -3.61
C ASP A 159 -1.30 22.61 -4.13
N ILE A 160 -1.65 22.12 -5.34
CA ILE A 160 -0.95 21.00 -6.00
C ILE A 160 0.40 21.49 -6.53
N TYR A 161 1.44 20.66 -6.35
CA TYR A 161 2.75 20.85 -6.96
C TYR A 161 3.31 19.52 -7.47
N LYS A 162 4.31 19.56 -8.36
CA LYS A 162 4.87 18.34 -8.97
C LYS A 162 5.97 17.73 -8.10
N ALA A 163 6.00 16.40 -8.08
CA ALA A 163 7.12 15.61 -7.57
C ALA A 163 8.38 15.80 -8.40
N ASP A 164 9.53 15.37 -7.87
CA ASP A 164 10.82 15.46 -8.58
C ASP A 164 10.88 14.62 -9.84
N ASN A 165 10.02 13.60 -9.97
CA ASN A 165 9.85 12.84 -11.22
C ASN A 165 9.19 13.68 -12.35
N GLY A 166 8.53 14.80 -12.01
CA GLY A 166 7.85 15.71 -12.94
C GLY A 166 6.45 15.25 -13.36
N TYR A 167 5.96 14.13 -12.85
CA TYR A 167 4.68 13.52 -13.25
C TYR A 167 3.66 13.52 -12.12
N THR A 168 4.05 13.04 -10.95
CA THR A 168 3.16 12.86 -9.79
C THR A 168 2.73 14.20 -9.20
N ASP A 169 1.44 14.34 -8.93
CA ASP A 169 0.88 15.49 -8.24
C ASP A 169 0.95 15.29 -6.72
N LEU A 170 1.57 16.26 -6.05
CA LEU A 170 1.78 16.27 -4.61
C LEU A 170 1.03 17.41 -3.94
N VAL A 171 0.70 17.20 -2.67
CA VAL A 171 0.15 18.19 -1.77
C VAL A 171 0.75 18.04 -0.38
N ASP A 172 0.61 19.07 0.46
CA ASP A 172 0.81 18.95 1.89
C ASP A 172 -0.55 18.80 2.57
N ILE A 173 -0.72 17.75 3.40
CA ILE A 173 -1.96 17.46 4.10
C ILE A 173 -1.76 17.77 5.58
N LYS A 174 -2.55 18.71 6.11
CA LYS A 174 -2.59 19.00 7.54
C LYS A 174 -3.79 18.29 8.17
N ILE A 175 -3.52 17.34 9.06
CA ILE A 175 -4.50 16.64 9.88
C ILE A 175 -4.71 17.41 11.18
N TYR A 176 -5.97 17.58 11.58
CA TYR A 176 -6.34 18.22 12.85
C TYR A 176 -6.81 17.18 13.88
N LYS A 177 -6.66 17.52 15.16
CA LYS A 177 -7.23 16.71 16.25
C LYS A 177 -8.73 16.54 16.07
N HIS A 178 -9.24 15.33 16.18
CA HIS A 178 -10.68 15.06 16.05
C HIS A 178 -11.43 15.24 17.38
N ASN A 179 -10.71 15.26 18.52
CA ASN A 179 -11.29 15.51 19.86
C ASN A 179 -12.46 14.57 20.20
N GLY A 180 -12.39 13.31 19.78
CA GLY A 180 -13.45 12.32 20.00
C GLY A 180 -14.69 12.47 19.12
N ASN A 181 -14.65 13.27 18.05
CA ASN A 181 -15.78 13.50 17.14
C ASN A 181 -15.83 12.51 15.96
N LEU A 182 -14.89 11.59 15.85
CA LEU A 182 -14.93 10.56 14.80
C LEU A 182 -16.12 9.62 15.01
N VAL A 183 -16.79 9.30 13.90
CA VAL A 183 -17.87 8.31 13.84
C VAL A 183 -17.50 7.16 12.90
N ALA A 184 -18.06 5.99 13.16
CA ALA A 184 -17.91 4.83 12.29
C ALA A 184 -18.38 5.16 10.86
N PRO A 185 -17.72 4.63 9.81
CA PRO A 185 -18.21 4.80 8.44
C PRO A 185 -19.57 4.14 8.27
N GLU A 186 -20.46 4.75 7.47
CA GLU A 186 -21.78 4.21 7.18
C GLU A 186 -21.74 2.89 6.39
N ASP A 187 -20.70 2.72 5.54
CA ASP A 187 -20.47 1.49 4.77
C ASP A 187 -19.13 0.85 5.21
N LYS A 188 -18.94 -0.40 4.82
CA LYS A 188 -17.73 -1.16 5.07
C LYS A 188 -16.49 -0.48 4.46
N ILE A 189 -15.36 -0.68 5.10
CA ILE A 189 -14.04 -0.38 4.55
C ILE A 189 -13.53 -1.64 3.83
N TYR A 190 -13.23 -1.54 2.54
CA TYR A 190 -12.71 -2.66 1.75
C TYR A 190 -11.86 -2.19 0.59
N GLY A 191 -10.83 -2.96 0.28
CA GLY A 191 -9.90 -2.66 -0.82
C GLY A 191 -10.47 -3.01 -2.20
N ARG A 192 -10.06 -2.24 -3.20
CA ARG A 192 -10.30 -2.50 -4.62
C ARG A 192 -9.08 -2.09 -5.44
N PRO A 193 -8.90 -2.66 -6.64
CA PRO A 193 -7.93 -2.13 -7.58
C PRO A 193 -8.15 -0.62 -7.81
N TYR A 194 -7.06 0.11 -8.01
CA TYR A 194 -7.12 1.54 -8.32
C TYR A 194 -8.12 1.82 -9.49
N PRO A 195 -8.95 2.87 -9.39
CA PRO A 195 -8.96 3.94 -8.40
C PRO A 195 -9.80 3.66 -7.13
N GLY A 196 -10.04 2.41 -6.77
CA GLY A 196 -10.65 2.07 -5.50
C GLY A 196 -9.68 2.22 -4.33
N LEU A 197 -10.19 1.98 -3.09
CA LEU A 197 -9.37 2.04 -1.88
C LEU A 197 -8.19 1.06 -1.98
N ASN A 198 -6.98 1.57 -1.84
CA ASN A 198 -5.78 0.76 -1.91
C ASN A 198 -5.83 -0.37 -0.88
N ILE A 199 -5.56 -1.60 -1.34
CA ILE A 199 -5.58 -2.80 -0.50
C ILE A 199 -4.59 -2.74 0.67
N ASP A 200 -3.48 -2.01 0.51
CA ASP A 200 -2.49 -1.80 1.56
C ASP A 200 -2.86 -0.66 2.52
N HIS A 201 -3.87 0.15 2.19
CA HIS A 201 -4.43 1.15 3.11
C HIS A 201 -5.50 0.56 4.04
N VAL A 202 -6.16 -0.54 3.66
CA VAL A 202 -7.22 -1.18 4.46
C VAL A 202 -6.81 -1.44 5.91
N PRO A 203 -5.61 -2.00 6.20
CA PRO A 203 -5.19 -2.25 7.58
C PRO A 203 -5.15 -1.00 8.45
N TYR A 204 -4.79 0.16 7.89
CA TYR A 204 -4.69 1.40 8.67
C TYR A 204 -6.03 1.94 9.14
N PHE A 205 -7.12 1.54 8.49
CA PHE A 205 -8.46 1.85 9.00
C PHE A 205 -8.79 1.07 10.28
N VAL A 206 -8.12 -0.03 10.61
CA VAL A 206 -8.37 -0.79 11.84
C VAL A 206 -8.18 0.09 13.08
N PRO A 207 -7.03 0.71 13.37
CA PRO A 207 -6.86 1.58 14.52
C PRO A 207 -7.68 2.89 14.40
N ILE A 208 -7.92 3.38 13.19
CA ILE A 208 -8.74 4.59 12.96
C ILE A 208 -10.18 4.33 13.40
N VAL A 209 -10.83 3.27 12.93
CA VAL A 209 -12.21 2.95 13.31
C VAL A 209 -12.32 2.50 14.77
N ALA A 210 -11.25 1.91 15.32
CA ALA A 210 -11.17 1.63 16.75
C ALA A 210 -11.20 2.91 17.61
N SER A 211 -10.83 4.07 17.04
CA SER A 211 -10.91 5.38 17.69
C SER A 211 -12.21 6.13 17.41
N ALA A 212 -13.08 5.62 16.53
CA ALA A 212 -14.34 6.24 16.14
C ALA A 212 -15.53 5.70 16.95
N LYS A 213 -16.60 6.50 17.11
CA LYS A 213 -17.83 6.06 17.78
C LYS A 213 -18.66 5.19 16.83
N GLY A 214 -19.03 3.99 17.27
CA GLY A 214 -19.93 3.09 16.57
C GLY A 214 -19.25 1.80 16.11
N ARG A 215 -19.96 1.01 15.30
CA ARG A 215 -19.52 -0.28 14.79
C ARG A 215 -19.10 -0.16 13.31
N SER A 216 -17.92 -0.62 13.00
CA SER A 216 -17.34 -0.60 11.65
C SER A 216 -17.10 -2.01 11.14
N LEU A 217 -17.28 -2.24 9.84
CA LEU A 217 -16.89 -3.47 9.16
C LEU A 217 -15.63 -3.20 8.30
N ILE A 218 -14.55 -3.91 8.59
CA ILE A 218 -13.38 -4.01 7.71
C ILE A 218 -13.46 -5.32 6.94
N HIS A 219 -13.42 -5.25 5.61
CA HIS A 219 -13.44 -6.42 4.72
C HIS A 219 -12.16 -6.45 3.89
N ASP A 220 -11.20 -7.23 4.34
CA ASP A 220 -9.88 -7.41 3.74
C ASP A 220 -9.83 -8.73 2.98
N TRP A 221 -10.31 -8.72 1.74
CA TRP A 221 -10.55 -9.92 0.96
C TRP A 221 -9.41 -10.30 0.01
N VAL A 222 -8.47 -9.38 -0.26
CA VAL A 222 -7.41 -9.60 -1.26
C VAL A 222 -6.27 -10.48 -0.72
N TYR A 223 -5.96 -10.35 0.56
CA TYR A 223 -4.93 -11.14 1.20
C TYR A 223 -5.59 -12.20 2.10
N GLU A 224 -5.31 -13.47 1.79
CA GLU A 224 -5.76 -14.59 2.63
C GLU A 224 -5.25 -14.42 4.07
N ASP A 225 -6.12 -14.70 5.02
CA ASP A 225 -5.85 -14.71 6.46
C ASP A 225 -5.32 -13.40 7.07
N ARG A 226 -5.26 -12.28 6.29
CA ARG A 226 -4.72 -11.01 6.84
C ARG A 226 -5.63 -10.47 7.95
N ALA A 227 -6.95 -10.63 7.85
CA ALA A 227 -7.88 -10.20 8.89
C ALA A 227 -7.70 -10.96 10.21
N LEU A 228 -7.20 -12.20 10.18
CA LEU A 228 -6.85 -12.96 11.39
C LEU A 228 -5.76 -12.24 12.19
N MET A 229 -4.78 -11.63 11.51
CA MET A 229 -3.68 -10.90 12.18
C MET A 229 -4.18 -9.63 12.89
N TYR A 230 -5.34 -9.08 12.50
CA TYR A 230 -5.93 -7.93 13.18
C TYR A 230 -6.46 -8.27 14.57
N THR A 231 -6.74 -9.54 14.85
CA THR A 231 -7.21 -9.96 16.18
C THR A 231 -6.21 -9.66 17.30
N GLU A 232 -4.92 -9.54 16.96
CA GLU A 232 -3.87 -9.19 17.92
C GLU A 232 -4.11 -7.81 18.57
N ILE A 233 -4.77 -6.89 17.88
CA ILE A 233 -5.07 -5.54 18.40
C ILE A 233 -6.02 -5.58 19.62
N LYS A 234 -6.72 -6.68 19.85
CA LYS A 234 -7.57 -6.89 21.04
C LYS A 234 -6.77 -6.79 22.33
N LYS A 235 -5.48 -7.16 22.30
CA LYS A 235 -4.58 -7.05 23.46
C LYS A 235 -4.39 -5.59 23.89
N LEU A 236 -4.55 -4.65 22.95
CA LEU A 236 -4.52 -3.21 23.20
C LEU A 236 -5.86 -2.62 23.64
N GLY A 237 -6.88 -3.45 23.88
CA GLY A 237 -8.19 -3.04 24.38
C GLY A 237 -9.27 -2.86 23.30
N VAL A 238 -8.96 -3.12 22.04
CA VAL A 238 -9.94 -2.98 20.95
C VAL A 238 -11.02 -4.05 21.05
N ASP A 239 -12.28 -3.65 20.99
CA ASP A 239 -13.43 -4.54 20.86
C ASP A 239 -13.57 -4.93 19.37
N LEU A 240 -12.98 -6.07 19.03
CA LEU A 240 -12.94 -6.63 17.69
C LEU A 240 -13.59 -8.01 17.67
N GLU A 241 -14.53 -8.21 16.75
CA GLU A 241 -15.17 -9.48 16.45
C GLU A 241 -14.70 -9.98 15.08
N LEU A 242 -14.10 -11.17 15.03
CA LEU A 242 -13.74 -11.84 13.79
C LEU A 242 -14.97 -12.56 13.23
N ALA A 243 -15.49 -12.10 12.09
CA ALA A 243 -16.61 -12.75 11.41
C ALA A 243 -16.14 -13.95 10.56
N ASP A 244 -15.03 -13.79 9.86
CA ASP A 244 -14.32 -14.84 9.11
C ASP A 244 -12.87 -14.39 8.79
N THR A 245 -12.13 -15.16 7.98
CA THR A 245 -10.73 -14.90 7.63
C THR A 245 -10.50 -13.57 6.89
N HIS A 246 -11.57 -12.91 6.42
CA HIS A 246 -11.53 -11.68 5.64
C HIS A 246 -12.27 -10.51 6.28
N ARG A 247 -13.12 -10.75 7.28
CA ARG A 247 -14.01 -9.71 7.84
C ARG A 247 -13.87 -9.60 9.34
N VAL A 248 -13.69 -8.37 9.79
CA VAL A 248 -13.74 -8.03 11.23
C VAL A 248 -14.71 -6.89 11.47
N PHE A 249 -15.46 -6.99 12.56
CA PHE A 249 -16.22 -5.88 13.11
C PHE A 249 -15.42 -5.26 14.25
N ILE A 250 -15.43 -3.93 14.33
CA ILE A 250 -14.75 -3.17 15.38
C ILE A 250 -15.73 -2.21 15.98
N ASN A 251 -15.89 -2.26 17.30
CA ASN A 251 -16.72 -1.34 18.07
C ASN A 251 -15.79 -0.33 18.76
N GLY A 252 -15.96 0.95 18.45
CA GLY A 252 -15.19 2.03 19.08
C GLY A 252 -16.11 3.05 19.80
N PRO A 253 -15.56 4.01 20.53
CA PRO A 253 -14.12 4.25 20.68
C PRO A 253 -13.45 3.33 21.70
N THR A 254 -12.21 2.97 21.43
CA THR A 254 -11.40 2.09 22.29
C THR A 254 -10.79 2.85 23.47
N SER A 255 -10.85 2.24 24.64
CA SER A 255 -9.98 2.61 25.77
C SER A 255 -8.65 1.85 25.63
N TRP A 256 -7.71 2.49 24.95
CA TRP A 256 -6.40 1.89 24.66
C TRP A 256 -5.65 1.51 25.95
N ARG A 257 -4.94 0.38 25.93
CA ARG A 257 -4.12 -0.11 27.03
C ARG A 257 -2.78 -0.64 26.54
N SER A 258 -1.73 -0.49 27.34
CA SER A 258 -0.41 -1.04 27.03
C SER A 258 -0.41 -2.57 27.01
N ALA A 259 0.47 -3.14 26.21
CA ALA A 259 0.67 -4.58 26.10
C ALA A 259 2.10 -4.95 25.71
N ASP A 260 2.51 -6.19 26.06
CA ASP A 260 3.70 -6.85 25.54
C ASP A 260 3.26 -7.86 24.47
N MET A 261 3.73 -7.70 23.25
CA MET A 261 3.25 -8.44 22.09
C MET A 261 4.39 -8.81 21.13
N VAL A 262 4.16 -9.85 20.35
CA VAL A 262 5.00 -10.23 19.22
C VAL A 262 4.37 -9.71 17.93
N ALA A 263 5.15 -9.06 17.08
CA ALA A 263 4.67 -8.58 15.78
C ALA A 263 4.25 -9.77 14.90
N PRO A 264 3.08 -9.71 14.24
CA PRO A 264 2.68 -10.70 13.26
C PRO A 264 3.60 -10.65 12.03
N SER A 265 3.56 -11.72 11.23
CA SER A 265 4.39 -11.83 10.02
C SER A 265 4.02 -10.85 8.90
N GLY A 266 2.82 -10.27 8.95
CA GLY A 266 2.36 -9.27 7.99
C GLY A 266 2.88 -7.87 8.33
N LEU A 267 3.47 -7.17 7.34
CA LEU A 267 4.01 -5.82 7.52
C LEU A 267 2.95 -4.84 8.06
N ARG A 268 1.83 -4.70 7.36
CA ARG A 268 0.78 -3.75 7.75
C ARG A 268 0.10 -4.13 9.06
N PRO A 269 -0.24 -5.41 9.33
CA PRO A 269 -0.71 -5.84 10.64
C PRO A 269 0.25 -5.53 11.79
N ALA A 270 1.58 -5.62 11.58
CA ALA A 270 2.55 -5.25 12.60
C ALA A 270 2.56 -3.72 12.88
N VAL A 271 2.47 -2.90 11.82
CA VAL A 271 2.46 -1.44 11.96
C VAL A 271 1.21 -0.93 12.65
N ILE A 272 0.02 -1.51 12.41
CA ILE A 272 -1.19 -1.08 13.12
C ILE A 272 -1.15 -1.39 14.62
N LEU A 273 -0.41 -2.43 15.05
CA LEU A 273 -0.16 -2.66 16.47
C LEU A 273 0.71 -1.56 17.07
N LEU A 274 1.80 -1.17 16.38
CA LEU A 274 2.62 -0.04 16.80
C LEU A 274 1.78 1.24 16.91
N ILE A 275 0.92 1.52 15.94
CA ILE A 275 0.02 2.69 15.96
C ILE A 275 -0.92 2.63 17.18
N GLY A 276 -1.51 1.46 17.47
CA GLY A 276 -2.35 1.29 18.65
C GLY A 276 -1.58 1.47 19.97
N MET A 277 -0.31 1.01 20.03
CA MET A 277 0.57 1.21 21.18
C MET A 277 0.90 2.68 21.41
N LEU A 278 1.06 3.49 20.35
CA LEU A 278 1.27 4.94 20.47
C LEU A 278 0.07 5.68 21.11
N ALA A 279 -1.14 5.13 20.95
CA ALA A 279 -2.35 5.69 21.58
C ALA A 279 -2.57 5.16 23.01
N ALA A 280 -1.89 4.10 23.40
CA ALA A 280 -2.06 3.46 24.70
C ALA A 280 -1.28 4.22 25.81
N PRO A 281 -1.84 4.36 27.02
CA PRO A 281 -1.11 4.90 28.15
C PRO A 281 -0.06 3.88 28.66
N GLY A 282 1.01 4.38 29.28
CA GLY A 282 2.07 3.53 29.85
C GLY A 282 3.06 3.02 28.82
N VAL A 283 3.71 1.90 29.13
CA VAL A 283 4.76 1.31 28.28
C VAL A 283 4.22 0.06 27.59
N SER A 284 4.36 0.00 26.28
CA SER A 284 4.10 -1.19 25.47
C SER A 284 5.40 -1.75 24.90
N MET A 285 5.45 -3.05 24.65
CA MET A 285 6.59 -3.71 24.01
C MET A 285 6.11 -4.47 22.77
N LEU A 286 6.72 -4.19 21.62
CA LEU A 286 6.50 -4.93 20.39
C LEU A 286 7.79 -5.67 20.03
N ARG A 287 7.73 -7.00 20.08
CA ARG A 287 8.87 -7.88 19.80
C ARG A 287 8.88 -8.32 18.34
N ASN A 288 10.06 -8.72 17.83
CA ASN A 288 10.24 -9.23 16.46
C ASN A 288 9.80 -8.21 15.39
N VAL A 289 10.28 -6.97 15.50
CA VAL A 289 9.93 -5.86 14.62
C VAL A 289 10.61 -5.90 13.24
N TYR A 290 11.36 -6.96 12.92
CA TYR A 290 11.99 -7.15 11.61
C TYR A 290 10.99 -6.92 10.46
N THR A 291 9.74 -7.38 10.64
CA THR A 291 8.69 -7.19 9.64
C THR A 291 8.42 -5.72 9.33
N ILE A 292 8.50 -4.83 10.34
CA ILE A 292 8.36 -3.37 10.16
C ILE A 292 9.61 -2.80 9.49
N ASN A 293 10.78 -3.13 9.99
CA ASN A 293 12.07 -2.56 9.55
C ASN A 293 12.39 -2.89 8.07
N ARG A 294 11.89 -4.01 7.54
CA ARG A 294 12.06 -4.35 6.12
C ARG A 294 11.24 -3.49 5.15
N GLY A 295 10.22 -2.80 5.62
CA GLY A 295 9.28 -2.04 4.80
C GLY A 295 9.20 -0.56 5.11
N TYR A 296 9.85 -0.12 6.19
CA TYR A 296 9.92 1.29 6.60
C TYR A 296 11.34 1.64 7.00
N GLU A 297 11.84 2.72 6.44
CA GLU A 297 13.14 3.28 6.83
C GLU A 297 12.98 4.05 8.15
N GLU A 298 13.70 3.58 9.18
CA GLU A 298 13.81 4.20 10.50
C GLU A 298 12.49 4.73 11.11
N LEU A 299 11.40 3.95 11.00
CA LEU A 299 10.06 4.39 11.42
C LEU A 299 10.04 4.87 12.87
N ALA A 300 10.76 4.19 13.78
CA ALA A 300 10.81 4.57 15.19
C ALA A 300 11.45 5.95 15.40
N ALA A 301 12.57 6.24 14.72
CA ALA A 301 13.24 7.54 14.81
C ALA A 301 12.32 8.65 14.25
N ARG A 302 11.71 8.42 13.10
CA ARG A 302 10.79 9.39 12.46
C ARG A 302 9.54 9.68 13.30
N LEU A 303 9.00 8.66 13.98
CA LEU A 303 7.89 8.87 14.92
C LEU A 303 8.35 9.63 16.17
N ASN A 304 9.57 9.40 16.65
CA ASN A 304 10.15 10.15 17.77
C ASN A 304 10.34 11.64 17.41
N ASP A 305 10.75 11.96 16.19
CA ASP A 305 10.84 13.33 15.69
C ASP A 305 9.48 14.05 15.70
N LEU A 306 8.39 13.28 15.62
CA LEU A 306 7.01 13.78 15.74
C LEU A 306 6.50 13.82 17.19
N GLY A 307 7.33 13.44 18.17
CA GLY A 307 7.01 13.49 19.59
C GLY A 307 6.55 12.17 20.21
N ALA A 308 6.72 11.04 19.51
CA ALA A 308 6.60 9.73 20.14
C ALA A 308 7.79 9.47 21.08
N ASN A 309 7.68 8.43 21.89
CA ASN A 309 8.77 7.97 22.77
C ASN A 309 8.98 6.46 22.55
N ILE A 310 9.78 6.13 21.55
CA ILE A 310 10.06 4.76 21.13
C ILE A 310 11.55 4.47 21.32
N SER A 311 11.86 3.41 22.05
CA SER A 311 13.22 2.87 22.15
C SER A 311 13.30 1.56 21.37
N VAL A 312 14.36 1.40 20.58
CA VAL A 312 14.64 0.16 19.85
C VAL A 312 15.72 -0.59 20.59
N ALA A 313 15.42 -1.82 21.02
CA ALA A 313 16.39 -2.73 21.61
C ALA A 313 16.74 -3.83 20.61
N TYR A 314 18.01 -4.18 20.52
CA TYR A 314 18.49 -5.32 19.74
C TYR A 314 18.88 -6.42 20.73
N ASP A 315 18.41 -7.65 20.47
CA ASP A 315 18.93 -8.80 21.21
C ASP A 315 20.41 -9.00 20.84
N ILE A 316 21.25 -9.08 21.87
CA ILE A 316 22.71 -9.30 21.74
C ILE A 316 22.97 -10.78 21.61
#